data_4a67a4fe7bbbda43143e9c66dcb781b8
#
_entry.id   4a67a4fe7bbbda43143e9c66dcb781b8
#
_cell.length_a   1.000
_cell.length_b   1.000
_cell.length_c   1.000
_cell.angle_alpha   90.00
_cell.angle_beta   90.00
_cell.angle_gamma   90.00
#
_symmetry.space_group_name_H-M   'P 1'
#
loop_
_entity.id
_entity.type
_entity.pdbx_description
1 polymer ?
#
loop_
_entity_poly.entity_id
_entity_poly.type
_entity_poly.pdbx_seq_one_letter_code
_entity_poly.pdbx_strand_id
1 'polypeptide(L)'
;MLQESLFDLGFVPSLAEASIYMRKCPTADHYEYITTYVDDLAIGMKDPQFLIDQLTAEPYHFKLKGSGPLNFHLGCGFSRDTTGTLCMDPGKYIDRMIESYEQYFGEKPSMKHRSPLQKGDHPELDTTPFLNEEGKMIYQSLIGCGQWNISIGRFDTHTAFMSMSRYCTAPREGHIERVKRIYGYLRRFRHLQIRFRVDEPDYSNVPPIPDYDWEHSVYGKHEEDIAENLPEPLG
;
A
#
# COMPACT_ATOMS: atom_id res chain seq x y z
N MET A 1 28.63 -1.35 -6.71
CA MET A 1 28.66 0.07 -7.12
C MET A 1 27.75 0.95 -6.26
N LEU A 2 26.42 1.10 -6.49
CA LEU A 2 25.59 2.02 -5.68
C LEU A 2 25.60 1.65 -4.18
N GLN A 3 25.39 0.38 -3.87
CA GLN A 3 25.39 -0.12 -2.48
C GLN A 3 26.70 0.17 -1.76
N GLU A 4 27.84 -0.06 -2.39
CA GLU A 4 29.18 0.24 -1.83
C GLU A 4 29.33 1.72 -1.55
N SER A 5 28.91 2.57 -2.52
CA SER A 5 28.95 4.03 -2.31
C SER A 5 28.05 4.48 -1.17
N LEU A 6 26.88 3.86 -0.97
CA LEU A 6 26.02 4.15 0.16
C LEU A 6 26.64 3.70 1.49
N PHE A 7 27.35 2.56 1.52
CA PHE A 7 28.11 2.13 2.69
C PHE A 7 29.24 3.10 3.02
N ASP A 8 30.00 3.56 2.04
CA ASP A 8 31.07 4.56 2.23
C ASP A 8 30.53 5.87 2.81
N LEU A 9 29.27 6.23 2.43
CA LEU A 9 28.55 7.40 2.96
C LEU A 9 27.86 7.14 4.31
N GLY A 10 28.09 5.95 4.91
CA GLY A 10 27.57 5.58 6.23
C GLY A 10 26.13 5.09 6.27
N PHE A 11 25.50 4.85 5.11
CA PHE A 11 24.19 4.24 5.07
C PHE A 11 24.29 2.72 5.18
N VAL A 12 23.40 2.11 5.94
CA VAL A 12 23.25 0.66 6.09
C VAL A 12 21.85 0.22 5.68
N PRO A 13 21.67 -0.98 5.08
CA PRO A 13 20.36 -1.47 4.74
C PRO A 13 19.53 -1.75 6.00
N SER A 14 18.25 -1.51 5.93
CA SER A 14 17.31 -1.88 6.98
C SER A 14 17.19 -3.41 7.09
N LEU A 15 17.07 -3.91 8.30
CA LEU A 15 16.83 -5.34 8.55
C LEU A 15 15.44 -5.78 8.05
N ALA A 16 14.47 -4.86 7.98
CA ALA A 16 13.11 -5.17 7.53
C ALA A 16 13.00 -5.21 6.01
N GLU A 17 13.77 -4.35 5.29
CA GLU A 17 13.70 -4.23 3.83
C GLU A 17 15.06 -3.78 3.29
N ALA A 18 15.74 -4.65 2.57
CA ALA A 18 17.11 -4.42 2.08
C ALA A 18 17.23 -3.30 1.03
N SER A 19 16.12 -2.90 0.42
CA SER A 19 16.08 -1.77 -0.53
C SER A 19 15.99 -0.41 0.17
N ILE A 20 15.83 -0.38 1.49
CA ILE A 20 15.81 0.82 2.32
C ILE A 20 17.13 0.95 3.05
N TYR A 21 17.87 2.01 2.77
CA TYR A 21 19.10 2.35 3.45
C TYR A 21 18.84 3.47 4.45
N MET A 22 19.51 3.41 5.59
CA MET A 22 19.35 4.39 6.66
C MET A 22 20.70 4.70 7.33
N ARG A 23 20.83 5.93 7.81
CA ARG A 23 21.92 6.33 8.71
C ARG A 23 21.41 7.34 9.73
N LYS A 24 22.06 7.42 10.88
CA LYS A 24 21.83 8.51 11.83
C LYS A 24 22.40 9.81 11.26
N CYS A 25 21.62 10.88 11.27
CA CYS A 25 22.11 12.18 10.81
C CYS A 25 23.33 12.62 11.66
N PRO A 26 24.46 13.02 11.04
CA PRO A 26 25.66 13.40 11.78
C PRO A 26 25.50 14.65 12.66
N THR A 27 24.53 15.52 12.32
CA THR A 27 24.39 16.86 12.92
C THR A 27 23.09 17.06 13.71
N ALA A 28 22.19 16.07 13.73
CA ALA A 28 20.90 16.18 14.40
C ALA A 28 20.35 14.82 14.83
N ASP A 29 19.40 14.81 15.76
CA ASP A 29 18.84 13.58 16.33
C ASP A 29 17.66 13.05 15.49
N HIS A 30 17.97 12.66 14.24
CA HIS A 30 17.02 11.96 13.36
C HIS A 30 17.78 11.01 12.43
N TYR A 31 17.05 10.14 11.76
CA TYR A 31 17.59 9.28 10.73
C TYR A 31 17.34 9.85 9.33
N GLU A 32 18.26 9.59 8.43
CA GLU A 32 18.18 9.87 7.01
C GLU A 32 17.94 8.55 6.28
N TYR A 33 17.08 8.57 5.26
CA TYR A 33 16.63 7.38 4.55
C TYR A 33 16.82 7.52 3.04
N ILE A 34 17.19 6.41 2.40
CA ILE A 34 17.24 6.28 0.95
C ILE A 34 16.50 5.00 0.61
N THR A 35 15.54 5.06 -0.30
CA THR A 35 14.96 3.84 -0.88
C THR A 35 15.43 3.70 -2.32
N THR A 36 15.74 2.47 -2.71
CA THR A 36 16.15 2.13 -4.05
C THR A 36 15.09 1.24 -4.70
N TYR A 37 14.68 1.55 -5.91
CA TYR A 37 13.79 0.69 -6.67
C TYR A 37 14.24 0.67 -8.14
N VAL A 38 14.88 -0.43 -8.52
CA VAL A 38 15.53 -0.60 -9.84
C VAL A 38 16.49 0.56 -10.12
N ASP A 39 16.09 1.56 -10.91
CA ASP A 39 16.88 2.72 -11.28
C ASP A 39 16.48 4.01 -10.54
N ASP A 40 15.43 3.95 -9.72
CA ASP A 40 14.89 5.11 -9.00
C ASP A 40 15.43 5.18 -7.57
N LEU A 41 15.72 6.41 -7.11
CA LEU A 41 16.06 6.72 -5.72
C LEU A 41 15.02 7.68 -5.14
N ALA A 42 14.49 7.34 -3.96
CA ALA A 42 13.75 8.31 -3.15
C ALA A 42 14.53 8.60 -1.87
N ILE A 43 14.79 9.89 -1.62
CA ILE A 43 15.69 10.36 -0.56
C ILE A 43 14.87 11.12 0.48
N GLY A 44 14.87 10.63 1.71
CA GLY A 44 14.21 11.23 2.86
C GLY A 44 15.22 11.80 3.85
N MET A 45 15.64 13.05 3.67
CA MET A 45 16.54 13.77 4.56
C MET A 45 16.29 15.28 4.51
N LYS A 46 16.93 16.03 5.42
CA LYS A 46 16.74 17.48 5.50
C LYS A 46 17.33 18.21 4.29
N ASP A 47 18.49 17.77 3.81
CA ASP A 47 19.18 18.34 2.63
C ASP A 47 19.50 17.22 1.62
N PRO A 48 18.54 16.84 0.77
CA PRO A 48 18.78 15.81 -0.24
C PRO A 48 19.81 16.20 -1.30
N GLN A 49 19.98 17.51 -1.56
CA GLN A 49 20.90 18.01 -2.56
C GLN A 49 22.35 17.68 -2.18
N PHE A 50 22.69 17.80 -0.90
CA PHE A 50 24.01 17.43 -0.39
C PHE A 50 24.39 15.99 -0.75
N LEU A 51 23.48 15.04 -0.60
CA LEU A 51 23.72 13.64 -0.96
C LEU A 51 23.82 13.45 -2.48
N ILE A 52 22.98 14.13 -3.26
CA ILE A 52 23.00 14.10 -4.72
C ILE A 52 24.36 14.59 -5.22
N ASP A 53 24.87 15.69 -4.66
CA ASP A 53 26.16 16.27 -5.02
C ASP A 53 27.31 15.30 -4.69
N GLN A 54 27.27 14.63 -3.56
CA GLN A 54 28.26 13.61 -3.20
C GLN A 54 28.25 12.43 -4.17
N LEU A 55 27.06 11.90 -4.53
CA LEU A 55 26.95 10.77 -5.44
C LEU A 55 27.37 11.12 -6.88
N THR A 56 27.23 12.36 -7.29
CA THR A 56 27.60 12.82 -8.65
C THR A 56 29.06 13.26 -8.78
N ALA A 57 29.70 13.62 -7.67
CA ALA A 57 31.11 14.01 -7.62
C ALA A 57 32.05 12.79 -7.53
N GLU A 58 33.37 13.07 -7.53
CA GLU A 58 34.39 12.07 -7.20
C GLU A 58 34.20 11.55 -5.76
N PRO A 59 34.41 10.27 -5.50
CA PRO A 59 34.90 9.21 -6.43
C PRO A 59 33.77 8.46 -7.17
N TYR A 60 32.50 8.79 -6.93
CA TYR A 60 31.36 7.94 -7.35
C TYR A 60 30.89 8.18 -8.78
N HIS A 61 30.81 9.44 -9.22
CA HIS A 61 30.44 9.85 -10.61
C HIS A 61 29.10 9.29 -11.12
N PHE A 62 28.08 9.12 -10.28
CA PHE A 62 26.78 8.68 -10.72
C PHE A 62 26.11 9.73 -11.61
N LYS A 63 25.49 9.26 -12.70
CA LYS A 63 24.69 10.10 -13.61
C LYS A 63 23.22 10.04 -13.18
N LEU A 64 22.83 10.88 -12.22
CA LEU A 64 21.45 10.98 -11.76
C LEU A 64 20.65 11.86 -12.73
N LYS A 65 19.43 11.42 -13.09
CA LYS A 65 18.50 12.16 -13.95
C LYS A 65 17.19 12.40 -13.22
N GLY A 66 16.55 13.54 -13.48
CA GLY A 66 15.24 13.84 -12.91
C GLY A 66 15.29 14.18 -11.42
N SER A 67 16.42 14.68 -10.91
CA SER A 67 16.55 15.11 -9.52
C SER A 67 15.59 16.26 -9.22
N GLY A 68 14.93 16.19 -8.05
CA GLY A 68 13.98 17.21 -7.61
C GLY A 68 13.07 16.70 -6.50
N PRO A 69 12.09 17.51 -6.07
CA PRO A 69 11.09 17.08 -5.09
C PRO A 69 10.38 15.80 -5.53
N LEU A 70 10.16 14.89 -4.59
CA LEU A 70 9.44 13.64 -4.84
C LEU A 70 7.96 13.96 -5.17
N ASN A 71 7.63 13.97 -6.46
CA ASN A 71 6.27 14.22 -6.95
C ASN A 71 5.57 12.94 -7.42
N PHE A 72 6.36 11.92 -7.80
CA PHE A 72 5.82 10.65 -8.29
C PHE A 72 6.84 9.52 -8.08
N HIS A 73 6.39 8.41 -7.49
CA HIS A 73 7.21 7.21 -7.27
C HIS A 73 6.31 5.98 -7.18
N LEU A 74 6.71 4.86 -7.78
CA LEU A 74 6.01 3.57 -7.72
C LEU A 74 4.50 3.62 -8.06
N GLY A 75 4.11 4.48 -8.99
CA GLY A 75 2.72 4.62 -9.39
C GLY A 75 1.90 5.59 -8.55
N CYS A 76 2.48 6.17 -7.49
CA CYS A 76 1.84 7.14 -6.61
C CYS A 76 2.33 8.56 -6.86
N GLY A 77 1.42 9.52 -6.80
CA GLY A 77 1.73 10.93 -6.66
C GLY A 77 2.06 11.28 -5.21
N PHE A 78 3.01 12.19 -5.02
CA PHE A 78 3.34 12.73 -3.70
C PHE A 78 3.13 14.23 -3.72
N SER A 79 2.54 14.75 -2.66
CA SER A 79 2.28 16.18 -2.48
C SER A 79 2.27 16.54 -1.01
N ARG A 80 2.29 17.83 -0.71
CA ARG A 80 2.00 18.31 0.64
C ARG A 80 0.69 19.08 0.62
N ASP A 81 -0.14 18.85 1.63
CA ASP A 81 -1.38 19.58 1.79
C ASP A 81 -1.12 20.99 2.37
N THR A 82 -2.18 21.74 2.61
CA THR A 82 -2.13 23.13 3.13
C THR A 82 -1.49 23.24 4.51
N THR A 83 -1.40 22.14 5.26
CA THR A 83 -0.74 22.07 6.57
C THR A 83 0.71 21.58 6.48
N GLY A 84 1.21 21.28 5.27
CA GLY A 84 2.54 20.73 5.05
C GLY A 84 2.63 19.21 5.23
N THR A 85 1.52 18.53 5.54
CA THR A 85 1.48 17.07 5.70
C THR A 85 1.74 16.38 4.38
N LEU A 86 2.65 15.40 4.36
CA LEU A 86 2.92 14.58 3.20
C LEU A 86 1.69 13.72 2.86
N CYS A 87 1.32 13.72 1.59
CA CYS A 87 0.22 12.94 1.04
C CYS A 87 0.71 12.03 -0.08
N MET A 88 0.21 10.80 -0.14
CA MET A 88 0.45 9.83 -1.19
C MET A 88 -0.87 9.50 -1.89
N ASP A 89 -0.94 9.75 -3.21
CA ASP A 89 -2.11 9.57 -4.06
C ASP A 89 -1.88 8.51 -5.13
N PRO A 90 -2.56 7.35 -5.09
CA PRO A 90 -2.49 6.32 -6.11
C PRO A 90 -3.37 6.61 -7.35
N GLY A 91 -3.94 7.80 -7.47
CA GLY A 91 -4.94 8.14 -8.48
C GLY A 91 -4.52 7.87 -9.92
N LYS A 92 -3.25 8.13 -10.30
CA LYS A 92 -2.75 7.80 -11.65
C LYS A 92 -2.78 6.30 -11.95
N TYR A 93 -2.55 5.47 -10.94
CA TYR A 93 -2.68 4.02 -11.11
C TYR A 93 -4.15 3.60 -11.25
N ILE A 94 -5.04 4.20 -10.46
CA ILE A 94 -6.49 3.98 -10.57
C ILE A 94 -6.99 4.38 -11.96
N ASP A 95 -6.52 5.50 -12.52
CA ASP A 95 -6.89 5.91 -13.88
C ASP A 95 -6.54 4.82 -14.90
N ARG A 96 -5.33 4.25 -14.84
CA ARG A 96 -4.92 3.11 -15.70
C ARG A 96 -5.76 1.86 -15.47
N MET A 97 -6.14 1.56 -14.23
CA MET A 97 -7.06 0.45 -13.93
C MET A 97 -8.42 0.66 -14.61
N ILE A 98 -8.94 1.89 -14.57
CA ILE A 98 -10.22 2.27 -15.20
C ILE A 98 -10.12 2.19 -16.73
N GLU A 99 -9.02 2.63 -17.33
CA GLU A 99 -8.75 2.49 -18.76
C GLU A 99 -8.71 1.02 -19.19
N SER A 100 -8.02 0.16 -18.45
CA SER A 100 -8.02 -1.29 -18.71
C SER A 100 -9.42 -1.90 -18.58
N TYR A 101 -10.18 -1.50 -17.58
CA TYR A 101 -11.58 -1.92 -17.45
C TYR A 101 -12.41 -1.51 -18.67
N GLU A 102 -12.28 -0.25 -19.13
CA GLU A 102 -13.01 0.24 -20.30
C GLU A 102 -12.64 -0.52 -21.57
N GLN A 103 -11.38 -0.94 -21.73
CA GLN A 103 -10.94 -1.81 -22.83
C GLN A 103 -11.63 -3.18 -22.82
N TYR A 104 -11.83 -3.78 -21.63
CA TYR A 104 -12.46 -5.09 -21.50
C TYR A 104 -13.97 -5.05 -21.68
N PHE A 105 -14.65 -4.00 -21.21
CA PHE A 105 -16.12 -3.96 -21.16
C PHE A 105 -16.77 -2.94 -22.11
N GLY A 106 -15.98 -2.12 -22.79
CA GLY A 106 -16.47 -1.07 -23.69
C GLY A 106 -17.14 0.12 -22.98
N GLU A 107 -17.13 0.13 -21.64
CA GLU A 107 -17.73 1.18 -20.81
C GLU A 107 -16.92 1.43 -19.55
N LYS A 108 -17.06 2.62 -18.98
CA LYS A 108 -16.42 2.97 -17.70
C LYS A 108 -17.20 2.39 -16.51
N PRO A 109 -16.49 2.00 -15.41
CA PRO A 109 -17.15 1.50 -14.21
C PRO A 109 -18.18 2.49 -13.66
N SER A 110 -19.35 2.00 -13.25
CA SER A 110 -20.42 2.83 -12.70
C SER A 110 -20.07 3.42 -11.33
N MET A 111 -20.16 4.74 -11.17
CA MET A 111 -19.88 5.46 -9.92
C MET A 111 -21.02 5.42 -8.88
N LYS A 112 -22.06 4.62 -9.07
CA LYS A 112 -23.22 4.56 -8.15
C LYS A 112 -22.87 4.00 -6.76
N HIS A 113 -21.80 3.24 -6.65
CA HIS A 113 -21.45 2.50 -5.44
C HIS A 113 -20.67 3.36 -4.45
N ARG A 114 -21.09 3.35 -3.17
CA ARG A 114 -20.42 4.03 -2.05
C ARG A 114 -19.60 3.09 -1.19
N SER A 115 -19.68 1.78 -1.43
CA SER A 115 -18.94 0.74 -0.74
C SER A 115 -18.43 -0.26 -1.77
N PRO A 116 -17.20 -0.77 -1.63
CA PRO A 116 -16.65 -1.77 -2.55
C PRO A 116 -17.38 -3.12 -2.47
N LEU A 117 -17.96 -3.44 -1.31
CA LEU A 117 -18.80 -4.62 -1.11
C LEU A 117 -20.26 -4.22 -0.81
N GLN A 118 -21.19 -5.11 -1.09
CA GLN A 118 -22.57 -4.97 -0.70
C GLN A 118 -22.74 -5.56 0.71
N LYS A 119 -23.56 -4.90 1.55
CA LYS A 119 -23.89 -5.43 2.87
C LYS A 119 -24.65 -6.75 2.74
N GLY A 120 -24.22 -7.78 3.46
CA GLY A 120 -24.87 -9.09 3.45
C GLY A 120 -24.67 -9.87 2.14
N ASP A 121 -23.66 -9.52 1.33
CA ASP A 121 -23.33 -10.27 0.13
C ASP A 121 -22.53 -11.54 0.50
N HIS A 122 -22.92 -12.64 -0.13
CA HIS A 122 -22.35 -13.97 0.06
C HIS A 122 -21.85 -14.53 -1.27
N PRO A 123 -20.65 -14.12 -1.73
CA PRO A 123 -20.12 -14.57 -3.00
C PRO A 123 -19.88 -16.09 -3.07
N GLU A 124 -19.71 -16.75 -1.93
CA GLU A 124 -19.58 -18.21 -1.81
C GLU A 124 -20.87 -18.97 -2.17
N LEU A 125 -22.01 -18.30 -2.10
CA LEU A 125 -23.31 -18.86 -2.48
C LEU A 125 -23.70 -18.57 -3.93
N ASP A 126 -22.80 -18.00 -4.72
CA ASP A 126 -23.07 -17.65 -6.11
C ASP A 126 -23.28 -18.91 -6.97
N THR A 127 -24.44 -19.00 -7.65
CA THR A 127 -24.82 -20.10 -8.51
C THR A 127 -24.88 -19.74 -10.00
N THR A 128 -24.45 -18.51 -10.36
CA THR A 128 -24.40 -18.07 -11.76
C THR A 128 -23.46 -18.95 -12.59
N PRO A 129 -23.58 -18.96 -13.92
CA PRO A 129 -22.66 -19.71 -14.78
C PRO A 129 -21.19 -19.35 -14.54
N PHE A 130 -20.31 -20.32 -14.77
CA PHE A 130 -18.87 -20.05 -14.80
C PHE A 130 -18.50 -19.17 -15.99
N LEU A 131 -17.54 -18.31 -15.82
CA LEU A 131 -16.96 -17.55 -16.92
C LEU A 131 -16.22 -18.51 -17.87
N ASN A 132 -16.25 -18.16 -19.16
CA ASN A 132 -15.39 -18.80 -20.14
C ASN A 132 -13.91 -18.41 -19.92
N GLU A 133 -12.98 -19.02 -20.68
CA GLU A 133 -11.54 -18.77 -20.52
C GLU A 133 -11.16 -17.29 -20.69
N GLU A 134 -11.78 -16.57 -21.62
CA GLU A 134 -11.57 -15.15 -21.82
C GLU A 134 -12.03 -14.33 -20.59
N GLY A 135 -13.26 -14.57 -20.13
CA GLY A 135 -13.80 -13.92 -18.92
C GLY A 135 -13.00 -14.22 -17.68
N LYS A 136 -12.45 -15.45 -17.56
CA LYS A 136 -11.55 -15.82 -16.47
C LYS A 136 -10.22 -15.05 -16.52
N MET A 137 -9.61 -14.89 -17.69
CA MET A 137 -8.40 -14.09 -17.86
C MET A 137 -8.64 -12.61 -17.50
N ILE A 138 -9.77 -12.05 -17.94
CA ILE A 138 -10.17 -10.68 -17.58
C ILE A 138 -10.34 -10.57 -16.05
N TYR A 139 -11.04 -11.51 -15.43
CA TYR A 139 -11.23 -11.54 -13.98
C TYR A 139 -9.92 -11.54 -13.23
N GLN A 140 -9.00 -12.44 -13.59
CA GLN A 140 -7.67 -12.55 -12.98
C GLN A 140 -6.84 -11.28 -13.14
N SER A 141 -6.89 -10.64 -14.33
CA SER A 141 -6.22 -9.37 -14.60
C SER A 141 -6.75 -8.25 -13.68
N LEU A 142 -8.08 -8.12 -13.56
CA LEU A 142 -8.70 -7.12 -12.71
C LEU A 142 -8.36 -7.31 -11.23
N ILE A 143 -8.34 -8.55 -10.74
CA ILE A 143 -7.94 -8.87 -9.37
C ILE A 143 -6.46 -8.55 -9.14
N GLY A 144 -5.57 -8.91 -10.07
CA GLY A 144 -4.14 -8.62 -9.97
C GLY A 144 -3.85 -7.12 -9.88
N CYS A 145 -4.51 -6.31 -10.73
CA CYS A 145 -4.43 -4.84 -10.64
C CYS A 145 -4.95 -4.34 -9.28
N GLY A 146 -6.01 -4.93 -8.77
CA GLY A 146 -6.58 -4.59 -7.46
C GLY A 146 -5.63 -4.89 -6.30
N GLN A 147 -4.92 -6.01 -6.35
CA GLN A 147 -3.93 -6.37 -5.32
C GLN A 147 -2.76 -5.37 -5.28
N TRP A 148 -2.26 -4.96 -6.44
CA TRP A 148 -1.25 -3.91 -6.49
C TRP A 148 -1.78 -2.56 -5.97
N ASN A 149 -3.02 -2.22 -6.30
CA ASN A 149 -3.69 -1.02 -5.80
C ASN A 149 -3.75 -0.96 -4.26
N ILE A 150 -3.95 -2.11 -3.60
CA ILE A 150 -3.90 -2.21 -2.13
C ILE A 150 -2.49 -1.88 -1.64
N SER A 151 -1.45 -2.47 -2.25
CA SER A 151 -0.05 -2.28 -1.86
C SER A 151 0.40 -0.82 -1.96
N ILE A 152 -0.15 -0.05 -2.88
CA ILE A 152 0.13 1.38 -3.06
C ILE A 152 -0.83 2.30 -2.29
N GLY A 153 -1.58 1.78 -1.31
CA GLY A 153 -2.27 2.59 -0.30
C GLY A 153 -3.79 2.60 -0.35
N ARG A 154 -4.45 1.81 -1.23
CA ARG A 154 -5.92 1.69 -1.22
C ARG A 154 -6.39 0.56 -0.31
N PHE A 155 -6.00 0.65 0.96
CA PHE A 155 -6.37 -0.32 2.01
C PHE A 155 -7.88 -0.45 2.21
N ASP A 156 -8.64 0.58 1.88
CA ASP A 156 -10.11 0.61 1.90
C ASP A 156 -10.75 -0.45 0.99
N THR A 157 -10.01 -0.97 0.00
CA THR A 157 -10.48 -2.01 -0.92
C THR A 157 -9.90 -3.40 -0.61
N HIS A 158 -9.06 -3.52 0.41
CA HIS A 158 -8.35 -4.76 0.75
C HIS A 158 -9.32 -5.95 0.90
N THR A 159 -10.28 -5.86 1.82
CA THR A 159 -11.23 -6.95 2.08
C THR A 159 -12.00 -7.35 0.81
N ALA A 160 -12.37 -6.37 -0.03
CA ALA A 160 -13.11 -6.62 -1.24
C ALA A 160 -12.30 -7.42 -2.27
N PHE A 161 -11.09 -6.98 -2.59
CA PHE A 161 -10.24 -7.70 -3.54
C PHE A 161 -9.77 -9.05 -3.00
N MET A 162 -9.41 -9.14 -1.72
CA MET A 162 -8.98 -10.42 -1.12
C MET A 162 -10.13 -11.43 -1.06
N SER A 163 -11.36 -10.99 -0.80
CA SER A 163 -12.53 -11.87 -0.88
C SER A 163 -12.74 -12.40 -2.30
N MET A 164 -12.65 -11.53 -3.31
CA MET A 164 -12.84 -11.93 -4.72
C MET A 164 -11.66 -12.74 -5.26
N SER A 165 -10.44 -12.55 -4.78
CA SER A 165 -9.27 -13.32 -5.23
C SER A 165 -9.40 -14.85 -5.00
N ARG A 166 -10.21 -15.25 -4.04
CA ARG A 166 -10.51 -16.66 -3.74
C ARG A 166 -11.15 -17.41 -4.92
N TYR A 167 -11.77 -16.71 -5.84
CA TYR A 167 -12.49 -17.28 -6.97
C TYR A 167 -11.71 -17.23 -8.29
N CYS A 168 -10.43 -16.84 -8.28
CA CYS A 168 -9.60 -16.70 -9.50
C CYS A 168 -9.46 -17.99 -10.33
N THR A 169 -9.58 -19.16 -9.70
CA THR A 169 -9.47 -20.44 -10.40
C THR A 169 -10.71 -20.77 -11.23
N ALA A 170 -11.89 -20.47 -10.69
CA ALA A 170 -13.19 -20.78 -11.30
C ALA A 170 -14.19 -19.66 -11.02
N PRO A 171 -14.00 -18.46 -11.60
CA PRO A 171 -14.89 -17.32 -11.37
C PRO A 171 -16.23 -17.52 -12.09
N ARG A 172 -17.29 -16.96 -11.52
CA ARG A 172 -18.63 -16.95 -12.06
C ARG A 172 -19.04 -15.56 -12.55
N GLU A 173 -20.13 -15.47 -13.33
CA GLU A 173 -20.68 -14.18 -13.78
C GLU A 173 -20.99 -13.24 -12.61
N GLY A 174 -21.55 -13.76 -11.51
CA GLY A 174 -21.81 -12.96 -10.32
C GLY A 174 -20.54 -12.48 -9.62
N HIS A 175 -19.42 -13.20 -9.72
CA HIS A 175 -18.14 -12.76 -9.17
C HIS A 175 -17.58 -11.56 -9.94
N ILE A 176 -17.65 -11.57 -11.29
CA ILE A 176 -17.17 -10.44 -12.09
C ILE A 176 -18.03 -9.18 -11.87
N GLU A 177 -19.33 -9.32 -11.65
CA GLU A 177 -20.18 -8.19 -11.31
C GLU A 177 -19.80 -7.55 -9.97
N ARG A 178 -19.36 -8.34 -9.00
CA ARG A 178 -18.79 -7.83 -7.73
C ARG A 178 -17.48 -7.08 -7.95
N VAL A 179 -16.62 -7.59 -8.83
CA VAL A 179 -15.37 -6.89 -9.20
C VAL A 179 -15.68 -5.57 -9.92
N LYS A 180 -16.65 -5.55 -10.84
CA LYS A 180 -17.12 -4.31 -11.49
C LYS A 180 -17.60 -3.27 -10.46
N ARG A 181 -18.28 -3.71 -9.39
CA ARG A 181 -18.68 -2.85 -8.29
C ARG A 181 -17.46 -2.23 -7.57
N ILE A 182 -16.41 -3.02 -7.32
CA ILE A 182 -15.16 -2.52 -6.68
C ILE A 182 -14.52 -1.44 -7.58
N TYR A 183 -14.44 -1.67 -8.87
CA TYR A 183 -13.92 -0.69 -9.83
C TYR A 183 -14.78 0.58 -9.90
N GLY A 184 -16.10 0.44 -9.79
CA GLY A 184 -17.03 1.57 -9.67
C GLY A 184 -16.79 2.41 -8.42
N TYR A 185 -16.52 1.76 -7.29
CA TYR A 185 -16.11 2.40 -6.04
C TYR A 185 -14.77 3.13 -6.20
N LEU A 186 -13.76 2.48 -6.77
CA LEU A 186 -12.44 3.08 -7.03
C LEU A 186 -12.56 4.33 -7.91
N ARG A 187 -13.36 4.28 -8.99
CA ARG A 187 -13.60 5.43 -9.86
C ARG A 187 -14.27 6.58 -9.12
N ARG A 188 -15.26 6.28 -8.26
CA ARG A 188 -15.98 7.29 -7.47
C ARG A 188 -15.06 7.97 -6.46
N PHE A 189 -14.22 7.19 -5.79
CA PHE A 189 -13.32 7.65 -4.73
C PHE A 189 -11.86 7.64 -5.18
N ARG A 190 -11.61 8.02 -6.43
CA ARG A 190 -10.29 8.05 -7.05
C ARG A 190 -9.29 8.92 -6.29
N HIS A 191 -9.76 10.00 -5.67
CA HIS A 191 -8.92 11.01 -5.00
C HIS A 191 -8.62 10.70 -3.53
N LEU A 192 -9.01 9.52 -3.04
CA LEU A 192 -8.59 9.13 -1.69
C LEU A 192 -7.09 8.94 -1.64
N GLN A 193 -6.47 9.56 -0.65
CA GLN A 193 -5.02 9.58 -0.46
C GLN A 193 -4.66 9.26 0.99
N ILE A 194 -3.45 8.73 1.19
CA ILE A 194 -2.89 8.56 2.53
C ILE A 194 -2.23 9.89 2.94
N ARG A 195 -2.49 10.31 4.17
CA ARG A 195 -1.84 11.46 4.81
C ARG A 195 -0.93 10.95 5.92
N PHE A 196 0.36 11.22 5.80
CA PHE A 196 1.36 10.84 6.79
C PHE A 196 1.44 11.91 7.88
N ARG A 197 0.59 11.79 8.89
CA ARG A 197 0.63 12.69 10.05
C ARG A 197 1.76 12.26 10.97
N VAL A 198 2.51 13.23 11.46
CA VAL A 198 3.58 13.05 12.46
C VAL A 198 3.17 13.56 13.84
N ASP A 199 2.02 14.23 13.94
CA ASP A 199 1.48 14.72 15.20
C ASP A 199 0.86 13.58 16.00
N GLU A 200 0.99 13.62 17.32
CA GLU A 200 0.27 12.71 18.20
C GLU A 200 -1.24 12.85 17.98
N PRO A 201 -1.98 11.74 17.88
CA PRO A 201 -3.43 11.80 17.75
C PRO A 201 -4.06 12.46 18.97
N ASP A 202 -4.96 13.40 18.75
CA ASP A 202 -5.76 14.00 19.82
C ASP A 202 -6.91 13.06 20.22
N TYR A 203 -6.77 12.43 21.37
CA TYR A 203 -7.77 11.53 21.94
C TYR A 203 -8.70 12.23 22.95
N SER A 204 -8.63 13.56 23.12
CA SER A 204 -9.42 14.30 24.11
C SER A 204 -10.93 14.13 23.94
N ASN A 205 -11.39 13.88 22.73
CA ASN A 205 -12.81 13.68 22.38
C ASN A 205 -13.19 12.19 22.25
N VAL A 206 -12.25 11.27 22.50
CA VAL A 206 -12.54 9.83 22.47
C VAL A 206 -13.07 9.43 23.85
N PRO A 207 -14.28 8.86 23.95
CA PRO A 207 -14.77 8.36 25.23
C PRO A 207 -13.78 7.35 25.77
N PRO A 208 -13.55 7.31 27.11
CA PRO A 208 -12.69 6.30 27.71
C PRO A 208 -13.19 4.92 27.27
N ILE A 209 -12.24 4.06 26.88
CA ILE A 209 -12.58 2.66 26.57
C ILE A 209 -13.20 2.09 27.85
N PRO A 210 -14.44 1.56 27.80
CA PRO A 210 -15.03 0.89 28.95
C PRO A 210 -14.05 -0.16 29.45
N ASP A 211 -13.89 -0.24 30.76
CA ASP A 211 -13.12 -1.32 31.39
C ASP A 211 -13.81 -2.63 31.02
N TYR A 212 -13.36 -3.26 29.96
CA TYR A 212 -13.98 -4.46 29.42
C TYR A 212 -13.33 -5.66 30.10
N ASP A 213 -14.09 -6.36 30.94
CA ASP A 213 -13.66 -7.58 31.56
C ASP A 213 -13.55 -8.71 30.53
N TRP A 214 -12.38 -8.85 29.95
CA TRP A 214 -12.08 -9.88 28.95
C TRP A 214 -12.13 -11.30 29.56
N GLU A 215 -11.94 -11.44 30.89
CA GLU A 215 -12.00 -12.73 31.56
C GLU A 215 -13.43 -13.29 31.61
N HIS A 216 -14.44 -12.41 31.64
CA HIS A 216 -15.86 -12.78 31.60
C HIS A 216 -16.52 -12.50 30.25
N SER A 217 -15.72 -12.31 29.21
CA SER A 217 -16.21 -12.12 27.83
C SER A 217 -16.90 -13.39 27.33
N VAL A 218 -17.66 -13.27 26.21
CA VAL A 218 -18.36 -14.39 25.55
C VAL A 218 -17.45 -15.58 25.22
N TYR A 219 -16.15 -15.37 25.19
CA TYR A 219 -15.15 -16.42 24.90
C TYR A 219 -14.65 -17.16 26.15
N GLY A 220 -15.05 -16.75 27.37
CA GLY A 220 -14.61 -17.37 28.63
C GLY A 220 -13.13 -17.10 28.94
N LYS A 221 -12.65 -17.64 30.06
CA LYS A 221 -11.24 -17.69 30.38
C LYS A 221 -10.55 -18.61 29.38
N HIS A 222 -9.72 -18.04 28.49
CA HIS A 222 -8.73 -18.82 27.79
C HIS A 222 -7.57 -19.07 28.79
N GLU A 223 -7.58 -20.19 29.46
CA GLU A 223 -6.35 -20.77 29.97
C GLU A 223 -5.58 -21.25 28.74
N GLU A 224 -4.70 -20.40 28.21
CA GLU A 224 -3.67 -20.90 27.30
C GLU A 224 -2.79 -21.82 28.14
N ASP A 225 -2.85 -23.14 27.86
CA ASP A 225 -1.82 -24.08 28.26
C ASP A 225 -0.52 -23.66 27.56
N ILE A 226 0.16 -22.69 28.13
CA ILE A 226 1.53 -22.35 27.73
C ILE A 226 2.35 -23.55 28.18
N ALA A 227 2.78 -24.35 27.20
CA ALA A 227 3.67 -25.46 27.46
C ALA A 227 4.88 -24.94 28.26
N GLU A 228 5.08 -25.47 29.46
CA GLU A 228 6.16 -25.05 30.39
C GLU A 228 7.58 -25.15 29.81
N ASN A 229 7.74 -25.55 28.54
CA ASN A 229 9.01 -25.82 27.88
C ASN A 229 9.14 -25.11 26.51
N LEU A 230 8.73 -23.85 26.39
CA LEU A 230 9.16 -23.07 25.25
C LEU A 230 10.67 -22.80 25.39
N PRO A 231 11.50 -23.13 24.39
CA PRO A 231 12.92 -22.78 24.41
C PRO A 231 13.06 -21.26 24.49
N GLU A 232 14.00 -20.77 25.31
CA GLU A 232 14.30 -19.35 25.41
C GLU A 232 14.52 -18.76 23.99
N PRO A 233 13.97 -17.55 23.70
CA PRO A 233 14.20 -16.91 22.43
C PRO A 233 15.70 -16.71 22.24
N LEU A 234 16.25 -17.20 21.13
CA LEU A 234 17.61 -17.00 20.73
C LEU A 234 17.88 -15.49 20.66
N GLY A 235 18.78 -15.00 21.55
CA GLY A 235 19.20 -13.60 21.66
C GLY A 235 19.92 -13.07 20.42
#